data_bebfe83de34f7664edace0b8d3b69eea
#
_entry.id   bebfe83de34f7664edace0b8d3b69eea
#
_cell.length_a   1.000
_cell.length_b   1.000
_cell.length_c   1.000
_cell.angle_alpha   90.00
_cell.angle_beta   90.00
_cell.angle_gamma   90.00
#
_symmetry.space_group_name_H-M   'P 1'
#
loop_
_entity.id
_entity.type
_entity.pdbx_description
1 polymer ?
#
loop_
_entity_poly.entity_id
_entity_poly.type
_entity_poly.pdbx_seq_one_letter_code
_entity_poly.pdbx_strand_id
1 'polypeptide(L)'
;INATVFNQDIGNWQTGNVTNMGGMFTRASAFNQDISNWQTGNVTNMASMFLEASAFNQNIGGWNTGNVKYMQSMFQKATAFNNGETPGESNHTMDWDTKNVGSMANMFSWASSFNQNIGNWNTGTVTSMVSMFRNAIAFNNGEAPGESNHTMNWDTKNVTSMASMFQDAKVFNQNIGSWDTSKVSTMIYLFSGATNFNNGDAPGESHHTMNWSSGSLESMAYMFYRAEAFNQPFGSNWNTASVTNMSYVFRDAKRFNQNISNWQTGNVTDMSYMFGYATAFNQPIGGWDTSKVTNIK
;
A
#
# COMPACT_ATOMS: atom_id res chain seq x y z
N ILE A 1 -13.63 4.78 23.07
CA ILE A 1 -12.34 4.09 23.01
C ILE A 1 -12.43 2.83 23.90
N ASN A 2 -12.09 1.66 23.36
CA ASN A 2 -12.14 0.34 24.04
C ASN A 2 -13.56 -0.11 24.48
N ALA A 3 -14.63 0.37 23.87
CA ALA A 3 -16.01 -0.09 24.12
C ALA A 3 -16.27 -1.39 23.33
N THR A 4 -15.60 -2.48 23.69
CA THR A 4 -15.52 -3.72 22.89
C THR A 4 -16.87 -4.40 22.61
N VAL A 5 -17.88 -4.19 23.48
CA VAL A 5 -19.22 -4.76 23.32
C VAL A 5 -20.25 -3.74 22.82
N PHE A 6 -19.84 -2.50 22.61
CA PHE A 6 -20.76 -1.45 22.14
C PHE A 6 -21.22 -1.72 20.72
N ASN A 7 -22.54 -1.84 20.52
CA ASN A 7 -23.17 -2.02 19.21
C ASN A 7 -24.63 -1.49 19.24
N GLN A 8 -24.86 -0.29 19.83
CA GLN A 8 -26.15 0.32 19.85
C GLN A 8 -26.38 1.17 18.61
N ASP A 9 -27.63 1.26 18.16
CA ASP A 9 -28.01 2.13 17.05
C ASP A 9 -27.82 3.61 17.42
N ILE A 10 -26.98 4.27 16.65
CA ILE A 10 -26.65 5.70 16.77
C ILE A 10 -26.76 6.41 15.42
N GLY A 11 -27.42 5.78 14.45
CA GLY A 11 -27.59 6.33 13.09
C GLY A 11 -28.31 7.68 13.05
N ASN A 12 -29.17 7.95 14.05
CA ASN A 12 -29.93 9.20 14.15
C ASN A 12 -29.18 10.35 14.87
N TRP A 13 -27.92 10.17 15.24
CA TRP A 13 -27.17 11.26 15.87
C TRP A 13 -26.98 12.44 14.94
N GLN A 14 -27.15 13.65 15.49
CA GLN A 14 -26.95 14.91 14.75
C GLN A 14 -25.46 15.26 14.74
N THR A 15 -24.75 14.88 13.68
CA THR A 15 -23.30 15.01 13.59
C THR A 15 -22.83 16.25 12.81
N GLY A 16 -23.76 17.07 12.30
CA GLY A 16 -23.44 18.20 11.42
C GLY A 16 -22.49 19.26 11.99
N ASN A 17 -22.38 19.36 13.31
CA ASN A 17 -21.46 20.29 13.97
C ASN A 17 -20.14 19.63 14.44
N VAL A 18 -19.97 18.34 14.19
CA VAL A 18 -18.78 17.60 14.65
C VAL A 18 -17.60 17.90 13.72
N THR A 19 -16.49 18.30 14.30
CA THR A 19 -15.24 18.61 13.58
C THR A 19 -14.16 17.56 13.79
N ASN A 20 -14.28 16.70 14.82
CA ASN A 20 -13.29 15.69 15.17
C ASN A 20 -13.99 14.37 15.54
N MET A 21 -13.78 13.34 14.75
CA MET A 21 -14.23 11.96 14.99
C MET A 21 -13.06 11.00 15.25
N GLY A 22 -11.84 11.53 15.44
CA GLY A 22 -10.63 10.73 15.64
C GLY A 22 -10.77 9.77 16.83
N GLY A 23 -10.47 8.50 16.59
CA GLY A 23 -10.49 7.44 17.60
C GLY A 23 -11.87 7.07 18.17
N MET A 24 -12.97 7.55 17.60
CA MET A 24 -14.33 7.41 18.20
C MET A 24 -14.69 5.95 18.46
N PHE A 25 -14.44 5.05 17.52
CA PHE A 25 -14.73 3.62 17.63
C PHE A 25 -13.46 2.76 17.78
N THR A 26 -12.36 3.36 18.23
CA THR A 26 -11.12 2.59 18.47
C THR A 26 -11.40 1.42 19.42
N ARG A 27 -11.10 0.19 18.92
CA ARG A 27 -11.33 -1.08 19.61
C ARG A 27 -12.79 -1.38 20.00
N ALA A 28 -13.75 -0.72 19.35
CA ALA A 28 -15.16 -1.10 19.45
C ALA A 28 -15.41 -2.34 18.57
N SER A 29 -14.89 -3.49 19.01
CA SER A 29 -14.81 -4.70 18.18
C SER A 29 -16.16 -5.30 17.78
N ALA A 30 -17.23 -5.00 18.51
CA ALA A 30 -18.60 -5.43 18.18
C ALA A 30 -19.37 -4.40 17.34
N PHE A 31 -18.88 -3.17 17.20
CA PHE A 31 -19.63 -2.10 16.56
C PHE A 31 -19.79 -2.34 15.05
N ASN A 32 -21.06 -2.42 14.59
CA ASN A 32 -21.42 -2.56 13.19
C ASN A 32 -22.81 -1.98 12.86
N GLN A 33 -23.16 -0.83 13.47
CA GLN A 33 -24.44 -0.16 13.20
C GLN A 33 -24.32 0.78 12.01
N ASP A 34 -25.45 0.99 11.31
CA ASP A 34 -25.53 1.89 10.17
C ASP A 34 -25.35 3.36 10.62
N ILE A 35 -24.33 4.00 10.08
CA ILE A 35 -23.99 5.41 10.30
C ILE A 35 -23.82 6.14 8.96
N SER A 36 -24.36 5.59 7.87
CA SER A 36 -24.28 6.14 6.51
C SER A 36 -24.87 7.55 6.43
N ASN A 37 -25.90 7.86 7.25
CA ASN A 37 -26.60 9.15 7.27
C ASN A 37 -25.87 10.25 8.06
N TRP A 38 -24.73 9.97 8.67
CA TRP A 38 -24.00 10.98 9.42
C TRP A 38 -23.51 12.12 8.53
N GLN A 39 -23.69 13.33 9.00
CA GLN A 39 -23.24 14.56 8.33
C GLN A 39 -21.77 14.80 8.66
N THR A 40 -20.87 14.52 7.73
CA THR A 40 -19.41 14.56 7.96
C THR A 40 -18.71 15.77 7.34
N GLY A 41 -19.47 16.68 6.69
CA GLY A 41 -18.90 17.79 5.93
C GLY A 41 -18.05 18.79 6.73
N ASN A 42 -18.21 18.86 8.06
CA ASN A 42 -17.40 19.71 8.93
C ASN A 42 -16.25 18.97 9.61
N VAL A 43 -16.10 17.64 9.39
CA VAL A 43 -15.07 16.83 10.04
C VAL A 43 -13.72 17.07 9.39
N THR A 44 -12.72 17.37 10.22
CA THR A 44 -11.34 17.57 9.80
C THR A 44 -10.42 16.44 10.23
N ASN A 45 -10.83 15.62 11.22
CA ASN A 45 -10.03 14.52 11.76
C ASN A 45 -10.87 13.23 11.87
N MET A 46 -10.45 12.20 11.14
CA MET A 46 -10.98 10.82 11.20
C MET A 46 -9.87 9.80 11.55
N ALA A 47 -8.70 10.27 12.02
CA ALA A 47 -7.60 9.38 12.35
C ALA A 47 -8.01 8.32 13.36
N SER A 48 -7.64 7.05 13.12
CA SER A 48 -7.93 5.91 14.01
C SER A 48 -9.42 5.71 14.35
N MET A 49 -10.36 6.30 13.58
CA MET A 49 -11.79 6.26 13.93
C MET A 49 -12.30 4.85 14.15
N PHE A 50 -11.92 3.90 13.29
CA PHE A 50 -12.30 2.48 13.37
C PHE A 50 -11.09 1.55 13.64
N LEU A 51 -10.04 2.08 14.26
CA LEU A 51 -8.86 1.28 14.61
C LEU A 51 -9.28 0.07 15.47
N GLU A 52 -8.99 -1.15 15.00
CA GLU A 52 -9.36 -2.41 15.66
C GLU A 52 -10.88 -2.62 15.88
N ALA A 53 -11.74 -1.90 15.13
CA ALA A 53 -13.19 -2.15 15.07
C ALA A 53 -13.46 -3.34 14.13
N SER A 54 -13.18 -4.55 14.59
CA SER A 54 -13.06 -5.74 13.74
C SER A 54 -14.37 -6.21 13.08
N ALA A 55 -15.53 -5.86 13.63
CA ALA A 55 -16.84 -6.20 13.05
C ALA A 55 -17.37 -5.11 12.11
N PHE A 56 -16.79 -3.90 12.11
CA PHE A 56 -17.34 -2.78 11.36
C PHE A 56 -17.26 -3.02 9.85
N ASN A 57 -18.43 -3.04 9.18
CA ASN A 57 -18.54 -3.17 7.72
C ASN A 57 -19.83 -2.50 7.21
N GLN A 58 -20.01 -1.21 7.46
CA GLN A 58 -21.13 -0.44 6.92
C GLN A 58 -20.71 0.38 5.71
N ASN A 59 -21.68 0.64 4.80
CA ASN A 59 -21.44 1.52 3.66
C ASN A 59 -21.35 2.98 4.11
N ILE A 60 -20.16 3.54 4.05
CA ILE A 60 -19.84 4.94 4.37
C ILE A 60 -19.21 5.68 3.19
N GLY A 61 -19.28 5.10 2.00
CA GLY A 61 -18.73 5.67 0.77
C GLY A 61 -19.31 7.03 0.42
N GLY A 62 -20.55 7.31 0.85
CA GLY A 62 -21.23 8.60 0.64
C GLY A 62 -20.84 9.72 1.61
N TRP A 63 -19.93 9.49 2.56
CA TRP A 63 -19.52 10.55 3.49
C TRP A 63 -18.81 11.69 2.78
N ASN A 64 -19.14 12.93 3.15
CA ASN A 64 -18.40 14.11 2.67
C ASN A 64 -17.07 14.25 3.43
N THR A 65 -15.97 13.97 2.77
CA THR A 65 -14.61 13.96 3.34
C THR A 65 -13.76 15.17 2.90
N GLY A 66 -14.35 16.12 2.16
CA GLY A 66 -13.61 17.22 1.53
C GLY A 66 -12.83 18.13 2.49
N ASN A 67 -13.19 18.16 3.79
CA ASN A 67 -12.48 18.92 4.80
C ASN A 67 -11.52 18.06 5.67
N VAL A 68 -11.48 16.74 5.46
CA VAL A 68 -10.66 15.84 6.28
C VAL A 68 -9.19 15.98 5.95
N LYS A 69 -8.37 16.16 6.97
CA LYS A 69 -6.91 16.29 6.89
C LYS A 69 -6.17 15.07 7.44
N TYR A 70 -6.79 14.34 8.36
CA TYR A 70 -6.17 13.24 9.09
C TYR A 70 -7.00 11.97 8.94
N MET A 71 -6.45 10.96 8.24
CA MET A 71 -7.06 9.63 8.01
C MET A 71 -6.11 8.48 8.38
N GLN A 72 -4.95 8.77 8.97
CA GLN A 72 -4.00 7.72 9.34
C GLN A 72 -4.64 6.70 10.28
N SER A 73 -4.36 5.42 10.03
CA SER A 73 -4.87 4.28 10.80
C SER A 73 -6.40 4.16 10.88
N MET A 74 -7.17 4.84 10.01
CA MET A 74 -8.64 4.92 10.15
C MET A 74 -9.31 3.56 10.23
N PHE A 75 -8.88 2.58 9.43
CA PHE A 75 -9.40 1.20 9.40
C PHE A 75 -8.32 0.17 9.76
N GLN A 76 -7.25 0.58 10.45
CA GLN A 76 -6.21 -0.36 10.82
C GLN A 76 -6.78 -1.48 11.68
N LYS A 77 -6.61 -2.75 11.22
CA LYS A 77 -7.17 -3.96 11.83
C LYS A 77 -8.73 -4.01 11.91
N ALA A 78 -9.43 -3.19 11.14
CA ALA A 78 -10.87 -3.35 10.90
C ALA A 78 -11.06 -4.50 9.90
N THR A 79 -10.93 -5.73 10.37
CA THR A 79 -10.77 -6.93 9.52
C THR A 79 -11.97 -7.25 8.64
N ALA A 80 -13.19 -6.86 9.05
CA ALA A 80 -14.40 -7.06 8.26
C ALA A 80 -14.66 -5.93 7.26
N PHE A 81 -13.99 -4.76 7.40
CA PHE A 81 -14.33 -3.58 6.63
C PHE A 81 -14.12 -3.77 5.12
N ASN A 82 -15.19 -3.63 4.35
CA ASN A 82 -15.22 -3.56 2.89
C ASN A 82 -16.36 -2.66 2.38
N ASN A 83 -16.64 -1.56 3.06
CA ASN A 83 -17.66 -0.56 2.71
C ASN A 83 -19.08 -1.15 2.52
N GLY A 84 -19.47 -2.11 3.38
CA GLY A 84 -20.76 -2.77 3.35
C GLY A 84 -20.84 -3.98 2.41
N GLU A 85 -19.78 -4.28 1.67
CA GLU A 85 -19.71 -5.42 0.76
C GLU A 85 -19.14 -6.67 1.42
N THR A 86 -19.39 -7.83 0.81
CA THR A 86 -18.68 -9.06 1.16
C THR A 86 -17.21 -8.99 0.74
N PRO A 87 -16.33 -9.77 1.38
CA PRO A 87 -14.91 -9.78 1.00
C PRO A 87 -14.72 -10.09 -0.50
N GLY A 88 -13.97 -9.22 -1.19
CA GLY A 88 -13.67 -9.37 -2.63
C GLY A 88 -14.68 -8.71 -3.56
N GLU A 89 -15.85 -8.26 -3.09
CA GLU A 89 -16.80 -7.47 -3.90
C GLU A 89 -16.49 -5.97 -3.81
N SER A 90 -16.90 -5.20 -4.83
CA SER A 90 -16.70 -3.75 -4.93
C SER A 90 -17.82 -3.11 -5.76
N ASN A 91 -19.08 -3.29 -5.32
CA ASN A 91 -20.26 -2.73 -6.00
C ASN A 91 -20.63 -1.35 -5.46
N HIS A 92 -20.25 -1.03 -4.22
CA HIS A 92 -20.38 0.30 -3.65
C HIS A 92 -19.16 1.17 -3.97
N THR A 93 -19.37 2.45 -4.20
CA THR A 93 -18.27 3.40 -4.43
C THR A 93 -17.77 3.98 -3.11
N MET A 94 -16.46 4.27 -3.04
CA MET A 94 -15.84 5.09 -1.99
C MET A 94 -15.36 6.41 -2.60
N ASP A 95 -16.32 7.27 -2.99
CA ASP A 95 -16.06 8.53 -3.71
C ASP A 95 -15.57 9.66 -2.78
N TRP A 96 -14.68 9.34 -1.88
CA TRP A 96 -14.14 10.29 -0.92
C TRP A 96 -13.24 11.33 -1.58
N ASP A 97 -13.48 12.61 -1.25
CA ASP A 97 -12.58 13.70 -1.60
C ASP A 97 -11.40 13.74 -0.62
N THR A 98 -10.24 13.28 -1.08
CA THR A 98 -9.04 13.14 -0.27
C THR A 98 -8.01 14.26 -0.49
N LYS A 99 -8.37 15.32 -1.21
CA LYS A 99 -7.45 16.40 -1.63
C LYS A 99 -6.73 17.13 -0.48
N ASN A 100 -7.26 17.07 0.74
CA ASN A 100 -6.68 17.72 1.93
C ASN A 100 -5.95 16.74 2.85
N VAL A 101 -5.90 15.44 2.52
CA VAL A 101 -5.31 14.41 3.36
C VAL A 101 -3.78 14.43 3.22
N GLY A 102 -3.07 14.70 4.32
CA GLY A 102 -1.60 14.77 4.34
C GLY A 102 -0.90 13.42 4.55
N SER A 103 -1.57 12.45 5.18
CA SER A 103 -1.01 11.12 5.45
C SER A 103 -2.08 10.04 5.39
N MET A 104 -1.78 8.95 4.70
CA MET A 104 -2.59 7.73 4.64
C MET A 104 -1.88 6.54 5.32
N ALA A 105 -0.89 6.83 6.18
CA ALA A 105 -0.12 5.79 6.86
C ALA A 105 -1.03 4.84 7.65
N ASN A 106 -0.84 3.53 7.47
CA ASN A 106 -1.59 2.45 8.10
C ASN A 106 -3.12 2.44 7.85
N MET A 107 -3.65 3.25 6.91
CA MET A 107 -5.10 3.47 6.78
C MET A 107 -5.91 2.18 6.69
N PHE A 108 -5.48 1.21 5.91
CA PHE A 108 -6.09 -0.11 5.73
C PHE A 108 -5.18 -1.26 6.17
N SER A 109 -4.17 -0.98 7.00
CA SER A 109 -3.26 -2.02 7.48
C SER A 109 -4.03 -3.09 8.26
N TRP A 110 -3.90 -4.37 7.85
CA TRP A 110 -4.65 -5.50 8.40
C TRP A 110 -6.19 -5.44 8.21
N ALA A 111 -6.69 -4.60 7.33
CA ALA A 111 -8.08 -4.64 6.88
C ALA A 111 -8.22 -5.77 5.83
N SER A 112 -8.30 -7.00 6.31
CA SER A 112 -8.13 -8.21 5.48
C SER A 112 -9.23 -8.44 4.44
N SER A 113 -10.42 -7.84 4.63
CA SER A 113 -11.54 -7.92 3.69
C SER A 113 -11.59 -6.76 2.69
N PHE A 114 -10.82 -5.69 2.91
CA PHE A 114 -10.92 -4.46 2.12
C PHE A 114 -10.48 -4.67 0.67
N ASN A 115 -11.40 -4.37 -0.28
CA ASN A 115 -11.12 -4.40 -1.72
C ASN A 115 -12.00 -3.42 -2.51
N GLN A 116 -12.07 -2.15 -2.09
CA GLN A 116 -12.82 -1.15 -2.86
C GLN A 116 -11.96 -0.47 -3.91
N ASN A 117 -12.60 -0.03 -5.02
CA ASN A 117 -11.94 0.81 -6.02
C ASN A 117 -11.74 2.23 -5.44
N ILE A 118 -10.50 2.58 -5.21
CA ILE A 118 -10.06 3.88 -4.70
C ILE A 118 -9.02 4.54 -5.62
N GLY A 119 -8.91 4.04 -6.85
CA GLY A 119 -7.92 4.50 -7.84
C GLY A 119 -8.05 5.97 -8.22
N ASN A 120 -9.22 6.58 -8.02
CA ASN A 120 -9.50 7.98 -8.34
C ASN A 120 -9.31 8.95 -7.14
N TRP A 121 -8.85 8.47 -5.99
CA TRP A 121 -8.60 9.37 -4.87
C TRP A 121 -7.52 10.40 -5.20
N ASN A 122 -7.74 11.65 -4.78
CA ASN A 122 -6.74 12.70 -4.93
C ASN A 122 -5.66 12.57 -3.86
N THR A 123 -4.47 12.12 -4.26
CA THR A 123 -3.34 11.88 -3.36
C THR A 123 -2.24 12.95 -3.44
N GLY A 124 -2.47 14.03 -4.19
CA GLY A 124 -1.46 15.04 -4.47
C GLY A 124 -0.89 15.78 -3.23
N THR A 125 -1.57 15.74 -2.09
CA THR A 125 -1.08 16.30 -0.81
C THR A 125 -0.49 15.26 0.13
N VAL A 126 -0.58 13.97 -0.21
CA VAL A 126 -0.12 12.88 0.66
C VAL A 126 1.40 12.81 0.66
N THR A 127 1.99 12.81 1.85
CA THR A 127 3.45 12.71 2.05
C THR A 127 3.90 11.34 2.55
N SER A 128 2.99 10.56 3.16
CA SER A 128 3.31 9.23 3.69
C SER A 128 2.22 8.21 3.36
N MET A 129 2.63 7.08 2.80
CA MET A 129 1.81 5.90 2.53
C MET A 129 2.34 4.65 3.25
N VAL A 130 3.13 4.86 4.31
CA VAL A 130 3.74 3.76 5.09
C VAL A 130 2.68 2.77 5.54
N SER A 131 2.89 1.48 5.21
CA SER A 131 2.02 0.37 5.64
C SER A 131 0.54 0.53 5.27
N MET A 132 0.17 1.37 4.28
CA MET A 132 -1.24 1.70 3.99
C MET A 132 -2.10 0.45 3.76
N PHE A 133 -1.60 -0.56 3.04
CA PHE A 133 -2.27 -1.83 2.75
C PHE A 133 -1.52 -3.04 3.32
N ARG A 134 -0.69 -2.85 4.34
CA ARG A 134 0.03 -3.97 4.94
C ARG A 134 -0.95 -5.02 5.45
N ASN A 135 -0.79 -6.29 5.02
CA ASN A 135 -1.72 -7.38 5.35
C ASN A 135 -3.19 -7.16 4.94
N ALA A 136 -3.48 -6.24 4.01
CA ALA A 136 -4.78 -6.15 3.34
C ALA A 136 -4.85 -7.22 2.24
N ILE A 137 -5.05 -8.47 2.66
CA ILE A 137 -4.85 -9.66 1.81
C ILE A 137 -5.83 -9.77 0.64
N ALA A 138 -6.98 -9.09 0.70
CA ALA A 138 -7.98 -9.06 -0.36
C ALA A 138 -7.83 -7.85 -1.29
N PHE A 139 -6.99 -6.87 -0.96
CA PHE A 139 -6.92 -5.61 -1.70
C PHE A 139 -6.32 -5.78 -3.10
N ASN A 140 -7.10 -5.45 -4.12
CA ASN A 140 -6.70 -5.33 -5.52
C ASN A 140 -7.43 -4.18 -6.25
N ASN A 141 -7.69 -3.07 -5.55
CA ASN A 141 -8.37 -1.88 -6.07
C ASN A 141 -9.75 -2.16 -6.68
N GLY A 142 -10.55 -3.04 -6.05
CA GLY A 142 -11.88 -3.40 -6.50
C GLY A 142 -11.93 -4.49 -7.58
N GLU A 143 -10.78 -5.05 -7.96
CA GLU A 143 -10.68 -6.10 -8.95
C GLU A 143 -10.58 -7.49 -8.32
N ALA A 144 -10.97 -8.52 -9.08
CA ALA A 144 -10.72 -9.89 -8.70
C ALA A 144 -9.20 -10.20 -8.72
N PRO A 145 -8.77 -11.24 -7.99
CA PRO A 145 -7.37 -11.66 -8.03
C PRO A 145 -6.90 -11.98 -9.47
N GLY A 146 -5.82 -11.33 -9.92
CA GLY A 146 -5.26 -11.49 -11.26
C GLY A 146 -5.81 -10.53 -12.31
N GLU A 147 -6.82 -9.73 -11.99
CA GLU A 147 -7.31 -8.66 -12.87
C GLU A 147 -6.64 -7.32 -12.55
N SER A 148 -6.54 -6.43 -13.55
CA SER A 148 -5.94 -5.11 -13.46
C SER A 148 -6.57 -4.14 -14.46
N ASN A 149 -7.91 -4.05 -14.44
CA ASN A 149 -8.68 -3.18 -15.36
C ASN A 149 -8.91 -1.78 -14.78
N HIS A 150 -8.89 -1.64 -13.45
CA HIS A 150 -8.98 -0.35 -12.79
C HIS A 150 -7.58 0.28 -12.64
N THR A 151 -7.47 1.55 -12.97
CA THR A 151 -6.20 2.28 -12.81
C THR A 151 -6.09 2.90 -11.42
N MET A 152 -4.89 2.91 -10.86
CA MET A 152 -4.55 3.68 -9.66
C MET A 152 -3.87 5.00 -10.05
N ASN A 153 -4.69 6.00 -10.44
CA ASN A 153 -4.24 7.30 -10.98
C ASN A 153 -3.71 8.26 -9.89
N TRP A 154 -3.00 7.72 -8.90
CA TRP A 154 -2.55 8.50 -7.76
C TRP A 154 -1.39 9.43 -8.12
N ASP A 155 -1.49 10.69 -7.71
CA ASP A 155 -0.37 11.65 -7.75
C ASP A 155 0.53 11.40 -6.53
N THR A 156 1.67 10.77 -6.76
CA THR A 156 2.61 10.36 -5.72
C THR A 156 3.83 11.27 -5.57
N LYS A 157 3.87 12.39 -6.34
CA LYS A 157 5.04 13.31 -6.40
C LYS A 157 5.49 13.90 -5.05
N ASN A 158 4.61 13.89 -4.04
CA ASN A 158 4.93 14.41 -2.69
C ASN A 158 5.18 13.31 -1.66
N VAL A 159 5.05 12.03 -2.05
CA VAL A 159 5.27 10.90 -1.14
C VAL A 159 6.76 10.73 -0.87
N THR A 160 7.13 10.71 0.40
CA THR A 160 8.53 10.54 0.85
C THR A 160 8.83 9.16 1.39
N SER A 161 7.81 8.39 1.79
CA SER A 161 7.97 7.02 2.28
C SER A 161 6.82 6.12 1.82
N MET A 162 7.19 4.95 1.26
CA MET A 162 6.29 3.85 0.88
C MET A 162 6.66 2.55 1.61
N ALA A 163 7.39 2.63 2.73
CA ALA A 163 7.82 1.44 3.47
C ALA A 163 6.64 0.55 3.83
N SER A 164 6.75 -0.75 3.55
CA SER A 164 5.71 -1.77 3.84
C SER A 164 4.33 -1.49 3.23
N MET A 165 4.18 -0.59 2.24
CA MET A 165 2.86 -0.16 1.77
C MET A 165 1.97 -1.31 1.32
N PHE A 166 2.51 -2.29 0.60
CA PHE A 166 1.82 -3.49 0.13
C PHE A 166 2.39 -4.78 0.74
N GLN A 167 3.05 -4.68 1.90
CA GLN A 167 3.60 -5.87 2.56
C GLN A 167 2.47 -6.85 2.87
N ASP A 168 2.62 -8.11 2.41
CA ASP A 168 1.62 -9.18 2.54
C ASP A 168 0.22 -8.86 1.96
N ALA A 169 0.11 -7.89 1.04
CA ALA A 169 -1.07 -7.67 0.20
C ALA A 169 -1.07 -8.71 -0.94
N LYS A 170 -1.48 -9.94 -0.62
CA LYS A 170 -1.20 -11.15 -1.41
C LYS A 170 -1.76 -11.13 -2.83
N VAL A 171 -2.94 -10.54 -3.04
CA VAL A 171 -3.61 -10.51 -4.35
C VAL A 171 -3.37 -9.23 -5.13
N PHE A 172 -2.76 -8.22 -4.51
CA PHE A 172 -2.50 -6.93 -5.16
C PHE A 172 -1.66 -7.09 -6.43
N ASN A 173 -2.22 -6.62 -7.56
CA ASN A 173 -1.52 -6.67 -8.86
C ASN A 173 -1.97 -5.54 -9.80
N GLN A 174 -2.02 -4.29 -9.35
CA GLN A 174 -2.36 -3.16 -10.20
C GLN A 174 -1.12 -2.57 -10.87
N ASN A 175 -1.31 -2.00 -12.09
CA ASN A 175 -0.24 -1.26 -12.78
C ASN A 175 -0.02 0.09 -12.08
N ILE A 176 1.11 0.23 -11.43
CA ILE A 176 1.56 1.42 -10.72
C ILE A 176 2.94 1.90 -11.21
N GLY A 177 3.40 1.36 -12.34
CA GLY A 177 4.72 1.66 -12.92
C GLY A 177 4.91 3.12 -13.31
N SER A 178 3.84 3.91 -13.43
CA SER A 178 3.89 5.34 -13.77
C SER A 178 3.94 6.29 -12.55
N TRP A 179 3.91 5.77 -11.32
CA TRP A 179 3.96 6.63 -10.13
C TRP A 179 5.26 7.42 -10.04
N ASP A 180 5.17 8.69 -9.67
CA ASP A 180 6.35 9.52 -9.38
C ASP A 180 6.91 9.17 -8.00
N THR A 181 8.07 8.55 -7.99
CA THR A 181 8.77 8.11 -6.76
C THR A 181 10.03 8.93 -6.48
N SER A 182 10.20 10.08 -7.16
CA SER A 182 11.43 10.89 -7.12
C SER A 182 11.81 11.39 -5.71
N LYS A 183 10.82 11.56 -4.81
CA LYS A 183 11.05 11.97 -3.42
C LYS A 183 11.06 10.81 -2.42
N VAL A 184 10.82 9.58 -2.88
CA VAL A 184 10.76 8.42 -1.96
C VAL A 184 12.16 8.03 -1.52
N SER A 185 12.43 8.14 -0.23
CA SER A 185 13.73 7.79 0.37
C SER A 185 13.80 6.35 0.87
N THR A 186 12.66 5.68 1.10
CA THR A 186 12.63 4.30 1.56
C THR A 186 11.48 3.50 0.94
N MET A 187 11.82 2.30 0.45
CA MET A 187 10.91 1.28 -0.09
C MET A 187 11.09 -0.08 0.62
N ILE A 188 11.62 -0.06 1.85
CA ILE A 188 11.86 -1.27 2.64
C ILE A 188 10.52 -2.03 2.79
N TYR A 189 10.54 -3.36 2.50
CA TYR A 189 9.36 -4.25 2.55
C TYR A 189 8.19 -3.84 1.63
N LEU A 190 8.35 -2.95 0.65
CA LEU A 190 7.23 -2.39 -0.13
C LEU A 190 6.26 -3.44 -0.66
N PHE A 191 6.76 -4.50 -1.32
CA PHE A 191 5.99 -5.63 -1.85
C PHE A 191 6.36 -6.97 -1.19
N SER A 192 6.98 -6.92 -0.02
CA SER A 192 7.35 -8.15 0.70
C SER A 192 6.11 -9.02 0.94
N GLY A 193 6.10 -10.26 0.45
CA GLY A 193 4.96 -11.16 0.58
C GLY A 193 3.74 -10.84 -0.32
N ALA A 194 3.81 -9.85 -1.20
CA ALA A 194 2.81 -9.56 -2.23
C ALA A 194 2.95 -10.56 -3.38
N THR A 195 2.50 -11.79 -3.15
CA THR A 195 2.81 -12.97 -3.98
C THR A 195 2.34 -12.86 -5.43
N ASN A 196 1.26 -12.12 -5.69
CA ASN A 196 0.69 -11.94 -7.03
C ASN A 196 1.18 -10.67 -7.73
N PHE A 197 1.92 -9.79 -7.04
CA PHE A 197 2.34 -8.52 -7.64
C PHE A 197 3.27 -8.71 -8.83
N ASN A 198 2.83 -8.25 -10.00
CA ASN A 198 3.60 -8.17 -11.24
C ASN A 198 3.24 -6.91 -12.06
N ASN A 199 2.91 -5.81 -11.38
CA ASN A 199 2.61 -4.50 -11.98
C ASN A 199 1.50 -4.56 -13.05
N GLY A 200 0.45 -5.36 -12.82
CA GLY A 200 -0.70 -5.52 -13.69
C GLY A 200 -0.58 -6.63 -14.73
N ASP A 201 0.60 -7.22 -14.92
CA ASP A 201 0.79 -8.36 -15.82
C ASP A 201 0.48 -9.70 -15.15
N ALA A 202 0.25 -10.72 -15.97
CA ALA A 202 0.18 -12.09 -15.50
C ALA A 202 1.53 -12.56 -14.93
N PRO A 203 1.56 -13.57 -14.05
CA PRO A 203 2.78 -14.03 -13.42
C PRO A 203 3.87 -14.43 -14.42
N GLY A 204 5.02 -13.76 -14.37
CA GLY A 204 6.18 -14.01 -15.23
C GLY A 204 6.18 -13.27 -16.56
N GLU A 205 5.10 -12.59 -16.95
CA GLU A 205 5.10 -11.64 -18.06
C GLU A 205 5.85 -10.36 -17.69
N SER A 206 6.21 -9.53 -18.68
CA SER A 206 7.04 -8.34 -18.47
C SER A 206 6.74 -7.22 -19.49
N HIS A 207 5.46 -6.90 -19.66
CA HIS A 207 4.99 -5.89 -20.60
C HIS A 207 4.97 -4.47 -20.02
N HIS A 208 4.91 -4.33 -18.69
CA HIS A 208 4.82 -3.06 -17.99
C HIS A 208 6.14 -2.71 -17.27
N THR A 209 6.76 -1.62 -17.66
CA THR A 209 8.00 -1.15 -17.03
C THR A 209 7.71 -0.40 -15.73
N MET A 210 8.52 -0.66 -14.70
CA MET A 210 8.57 0.14 -13.47
C MET A 210 9.34 1.44 -13.78
N ASN A 211 8.65 2.49 -14.27
CA ASN A 211 9.26 3.76 -14.68
C ASN A 211 9.58 4.70 -13.51
N TRP A 212 9.85 4.12 -12.36
CA TRP A 212 10.08 4.85 -11.13
C TRP A 212 11.44 5.57 -11.13
N SER A 213 11.49 6.73 -10.49
CA SER A 213 12.72 7.45 -10.18
C SER A 213 13.16 7.11 -8.76
N SER A 214 14.42 6.71 -8.59
CA SER A 214 14.93 6.22 -7.30
C SER A 214 16.16 6.98 -6.81
N GLY A 215 16.42 8.19 -7.34
CA GLY A 215 17.60 8.97 -6.98
C GLY A 215 17.72 9.35 -5.49
N SER A 216 16.61 9.35 -4.77
CA SER A 216 16.56 9.60 -3.32
C SER A 216 16.55 8.33 -2.46
N LEU A 217 16.57 7.14 -3.09
CA LEU A 217 16.38 5.87 -2.40
C LEU A 217 17.67 5.47 -1.65
N GLU A 218 17.58 5.32 -0.33
CA GLU A 218 18.70 4.94 0.53
C GLU A 218 18.69 3.43 0.86
N SER A 219 17.52 2.81 0.93
CA SER A 219 17.37 1.38 1.21
C SER A 219 16.18 0.77 0.47
N MET A 220 16.41 -0.41 -0.08
CA MET A 220 15.40 -1.25 -0.72
C MET A 220 15.37 -2.67 -0.14
N ALA A 221 15.87 -2.83 1.10
CA ALA A 221 15.90 -4.14 1.75
C ALA A 221 14.51 -4.79 1.78
N TYR A 222 14.43 -6.08 1.45
CA TYR A 222 13.20 -6.86 1.38
C TYR A 222 12.12 -6.35 0.42
N MET A 223 12.44 -5.43 -0.52
CA MET A 223 11.43 -4.75 -1.35
C MET A 223 10.51 -5.71 -2.09
N PHE A 224 11.05 -6.77 -2.68
CA PHE A 224 10.32 -7.82 -3.41
C PHE A 224 10.49 -9.21 -2.76
N TYR A 225 10.80 -9.27 -1.46
CA TYR A 225 10.92 -10.54 -0.75
C TYR A 225 9.62 -11.34 -0.85
N ARG A 226 9.70 -12.57 -1.39
CA ARG A 226 8.52 -13.43 -1.64
C ARG A 226 7.46 -12.83 -2.59
N ALA A 227 7.81 -11.86 -3.41
CA ALA A 227 6.98 -11.40 -4.53
C ALA A 227 7.12 -12.40 -5.69
N GLU A 228 6.49 -13.57 -5.55
CA GLU A 228 6.73 -14.75 -6.38
C GLU A 228 6.42 -14.54 -7.87
N ALA A 229 5.42 -13.70 -8.19
CA ALA A 229 4.99 -13.41 -9.57
C ALA A 229 5.85 -12.33 -10.25
N PHE A 230 6.57 -11.50 -9.49
CA PHE A 230 7.23 -10.30 -9.99
C PHE A 230 8.30 -10.60 -11.04
N ASN A 231 8.17 -9.98 -12.23
CA ASN A 231 9.17 -10.04 -13.31
C ASN A 231 9.14 -8.80 -14.21
N GLN A 232 9.00 -7.58 -13.65
CA GLN A 232 8.96 -6.37 -14.47
C GLN A 232 10.33 -5.71 -14.61
N PRO A 233 10.66 -5.14 -15.80
CA PRO A 233 11.88 -4.38 -15.98
C PRO A 233 11.79 -3.03 -15.26
N PHE A 234 12.97 -2.52 -14.85
CA PHE A 234 13.10 -1.18 -14.30
C PHE A 234 13.42 -0.19 -15.40
N GLY A 235 12.77 0.99 -15.36
CA GLY A 235 12.98 2.05 -16.36
C GLY A 235 14.34 2.73 -16.25
N SER A 236 14.65 3.58 -17.23
CA SER A 236 15.94 4.28 -17.33
C SER A 236 16.21 5.25 -16.15
N ASN A 237 15.17 5.69 -15.44
CA ASN A 237 15.28 6.58 -14.28
C ASN A 237 15.57 5.84 -12.97
N TRP A 238 15.60 4.50 -13.00
CA TRP A 238 15.95 3.71 -11.82
C TRP A 238 17.44 3.83 -11.53
N ASN A 239 17.76 4.52 -10.44
CA ASN A 239 19.11 4.84 -10.01
C ASN A 239 19.36 4.30 -8.60
N THR A 240 20.32 3.41 -8.46
CA THR A 240 20.66 2.77 -7.16
C THR A 240 21.93 3.33 -6.52
N ALA A 241 22.48 4.45 -7.03
CA ALA A 241 23.76 5.00 -6.58
C ALA A 241 23.77 5.40 -5.09
N SER A 242 22.61 5.77 -4.52
CA SER A 242 22.49 6.13 -3.09
C SER A 242 22.13 4.93 -2.19
N VAL A 243 21.84 3.76 -2.78
CA VAL A 243 21.38 2.60 -2.01
C VAL A 243 22.56 1.97 -1.27
N THR A 244 22.38 1.78 0.04
CA THR A 244 23.39 1.15 0.91
C THR A 244 23.00 -0.27 1.34
N ASN A 245 21.71 -0.62 1.29
CA ASN A 245 21.20 -1.92 1.70
C ASN A 245 20.28 -2.53 0.64
N MET A 246 20.71 -3.66 0.07
CA MET A 246 19.98 -4.48 -0.89
C MET A 246 19.70 -5.91 -0.36
N SER A 247 19.78 -6.10 0.97
CA SER A 247 19.55 -7.43 1.55
C SER A 247 18.14 -7.93 1.26
N TYR A 248 18.02 -9.20 0.90
CA TYR A 248 16.76 -9.90 0.67
C TYR A 248 15.86 -9.32 -0.45
N VAL A 249 16.36 -8.40 -1.30
CA VAL A 249 15.51 -7.68 -2.27
C VAL A 249 14.66 -8.61 -3.14
N PHE A 250 15.26 -9.64 -3.72
CA PHE A 250 14.59 -10.61 -4.59
C PHE A 250 14.56 -12.03 -3.99
N ARG A 251 14.80 -12.18 -2.68
CA ARG A 251 14.74 -13.51 -2.08
C ARG A 251 13.33 -14.09 -2.23
N ASP A 252 13.25 -15.33 -2.72
CA ASP A 252 12.00 -16.02 -3.05
C ASP A 252 11.14 -15.34 -4.14
N ALA A 253 11.69 -14.39 -4.91
CA ALA A 253 11.06 -13.84 -6.12
C ALA A 253 11.27 -14.84 -7.28
N LYS A 254 10.50 -15.90 -7.30
CA LYS A 254 10.72 -17.12 -8.10
C LYS A 254 10.75 -16.89 -9.60
N ARG A 255 10.08 -15.87 -10.12
CA ARG A 255 9.96 -15.56 -11.55
C ARG A 255 10.85 -14.42 -12.02
N PHE A 256 11.47 -13.69 -11.09
CA PHE A 256 12.29 -12.54 -11.43
C PHE A 256 13.52 -12.94 -12.24
N ASN A 257 13.63 -12.38 -13.47
CA ASN A 257 14.77 -12.60 -14.36
C ASN A 257 15.02 -11.38 -15.27
N GLN A 258 14.85 -10.15 -14.76
CA GLN A 258 15.12 -8.95 -15.53
C GLN A 258 16.57 -8.51 -15.46
N ASN A 259 17.04 -7.87 -16.54
CA ASN A 259 18.41 -7.34 -16.59
C ASN A 259 18.56 -6.14 -15.65
N ILE A 260 19.42 -6.29 -14.65
CA ILE A 260 19.78 -5.29 -13.64
C ILE A 260 21.29 -5.01 -13.62
N SER A 261 21.99 -5.35 -14.71
CA SER A 261 23.45 -5.17 -14.82
C SER A 261 23.89 -3.71 -14.69
N ASN A 262 22.99 -2.77 -14.98
CA ASN A 262 23.21 -1.33 -14.91
C ASN A 262 23.02 -0.72 -13.50
N TRP A 263 22.63 -1.52 -12.50
CA TRP A 263 22.48 -1.01 -11.14
C TRP A 263 23.83 -0.57 -10.57
N GLN A 264 23.85 0.61 -9.95
CA GLN A 264 25.04 1.15 -9.31
C GLN A 264 25.15 0.57 -7.89
N THR A 265 26.16 -0.25 -7.64
CA THR A 265 26.31 -0.98 -6.38
C THR A 265 27.47 -0.47 -5.51
N GLY A 266 28.22 0.51 -5.95
CA GLY A 266 29.43 0.99 -5.28
C GLY A 266 29.25 1.59 -3.89
N ASN A 267 28.00 1.82 -3.44
CA ASN A 267 27.69 2.24 -2.07
C ASN A 267 27.00 1.17 -1.23
N VAL A 268 26.71 0.02 -1.81
CA VAL A 268 26.03 -1.08 -1.10
C VAL A 268 26.99 -1.76 -0.12
N THR A 269 26.52 -1.91 1.11
CA THR A 269 27.28 -2.59 2.18
C THR A 269 26.69 -3.95 2.55
N ASP A 270 25.40 -4.16 2.27
CA ASP A 270 24.70 -5.42 2.57
C ASP A 270 23.92 -5.93 1.34
N MET A 271 24.31 -7.11 0.82
CA MET A 271 23.63 -7.86 -0.24
C MET A 271 23.21 -9.26 0.25
N SER A 272 23.09 -9.45 1.57
CA SER A 272 22.78 -10.77 2.12
C SER A 272 21.47 -11.31 1.57
N TYR A 273 21.50 -12.57 1.12
CA TYR A 273 20.36 -13.30 0.58
C TYR A 273 19.59 -12.59 -0.55
N MET A 274 20.21 -11.63 -1.27
CA MET A 274 19.54 -10.80 -2.29
C MET A 274 18.77 -11.63 -3.32
N PHE A 275 19.31 -12.77 -3.75
CA PHE A 275 18.73 -13.70 -4.72
C PHE A 275 18.43 -15.08 -4.15
N GLY A 276 18.39 -15.22 -2.82
CA GLY A 276 18.08 -16.50 -2.18
C GLY A 276 16.76 -17.07 -2.71
N TYR A 277 16.79 -18.29 -3.27
CA TYR A 277 15.62 -18.95 -3.87
C TYR A 277 14.93 -18.19 -5.03
N ALA A 278 15.59 -17.23 -5.67
CA ALA A 278 15.14 -16.59 -6.92
C ALA A 278 15.46 -17.52 -8.10
N THR A 279 14.69 -18.60 -8.25
CA THR A 279 15.03 -19.76 -9.08
C THR A 279 15.12 -19.49 -10.58
N ALA A 280 14.51 -18.41 -11.08
CA ALA A 280 14.57 -18.00 -12.49
C ALA A 280 15.74 -17.06 -12.78
N PHE A 281 16.35 -16.43 -11.77
CA PHE A 281 17.33 -15.36 -11.99
C PHE A 281 18.64 -15.87 -12.58
N ASN A 282 18.98 -15.38 -13.79
CA ASN A 282 20.20 -15.73 -14.51
C ASN A 282 20.68 -14.55 -15.38
N GLN A 283 20.83 -13.35 -14.79
CA GLN A 283 21.27 -12.16 -15.51
C GLN A 283 22.75 -11.82 -15.23
N PRO A 284 23.42 -11.11 -16.17
CA PRO A 284 24.83 -10.77 -16.02
C PRO A 284 25.02 -9.65 -14.99
N ILE A 285 25.47 -9.99 -13.80
CA ILE A 285 25.76 -9.04 -12.70
C ILE A 285 27.27 -8.95 -12.37
N GLY A 286 28.12 -9.56 -13.18
CA GLY A 286 29.59 -9.59 -12.93
C GLY A 286 30.26 -8.22 -12.98
N GLY A 287 29.59 -7.18 -13.50
CA GLY A 287 30.10 -5.80 -13.52
C GLY A 287 29.80 -4.99 -12.26
N TRP A 288 29.12 -5.56 -11.26
CA TRP A 288 28.79 -4.83 -10.05
C TRP A 288 30.04 -4.53 -9.19
N ASP A 289 30.12 -3.31 -8.68
CA ASP A 289 31.12 -2.94 -7.69
C ASP A 289 30.70 -3.44 -6.32
N THR A 290 31.44 -4.41 -5.79
CA THR A 290 31.22 -5.00 -4.47
C THR A 290 32.28 -4.61 -3.44
N SER A 291 33.08 -3.59 -3.73
CA SER A 291 34.24 -3.18 -2.90
C SER A 291 33.85 -2.76 -1.47
N LYS A 292 32.62 -2.27 -1.27
CA LYS A 292 32.09 -1.89 0.05
C LYS A 292 31.19 -2.96 0.69
N VAL A 293 30.90 -4.07 0.01
CA VAL A 293 30.01 -5.09 0.54
C VAL A 293 30.71 -5.87 1.65
N THR A 294 30.11 -5.81 2.84
CA THR A 294 30.61 -6.53 4.03
C THR A 294 29.79 -7.77 4.38
N ASN A 295 28.60 -7.89 3.80
CA ASN A 295 27.69 -9.01 4.05
C ASN A 295 27.11 -9.52 2.72
N ILE A 296 27.48 -10.75 2.36
CA ILE A 296 27.00 -11.47 1.19
C ILE A 296 26.85 -12.95 1.56
N LYS A 297 25.67 -13.53 1.36
CA LYS A 297 25.37 -14.92 1.71
C LYS A 297 24.48 -15.54 0.64
#